data_ec29e1f9b96fae873a0ed70c567f236c
#
_entry.id   ec29e1f9b96fae873a0ed70c567f236c
#
_cell.length_a   1.000
_cell.length_b   1.000
_cell.length_c   1.000
_cell.angle_alpha   90.00
_cell.angle_beta   90.00
_cell.angle_gamma   90.00
#
_symmetry.space_group_name_H-M   'P 1'
#
loop_
_entity.id
_entity.type
_entity.pdbx_description
1 polymer ?
#
loop_
_entity_poly.entity_id
_entity_poly.type
_entity_poly.pdbx_seq_one_letter_code
_entity_poly.pdbx_strand_id
1 'polypeptide(L)'
;MAHNRDYRPEDIAFPDQVITESGLVREMETSYREYAMSVIVGRALPDVRDGLKPVHRRILYAMYEDGLTRDKPYRKCATAVGDVLGRYHPHGDASVYDALVRLGQDFSHLCNAGVFMHSKLV
;
A
#
# COMPACT_ATOMS: atom_id res chain seq x y z
N MET A 1 16.46 -29.07 22.46
CA MET A 1 17.90 -29.28 22.24
C MET A 1 18.29 -28.42 21.06
N ALA A 2 18.94 -27.30 21.31
CA ALA A 2 19.41 -26.42 20.24
C ALA A 2 20.53 -27.17 19.49
N HIS A 3 20.35 -27.41 18.23
CA HIS A 3 21.36 -27.98 17.36
C HIS A 3 22.38 -26.87 17.10
N ASN A 4 23.45 -26.87 17.90
CA ASN A 4 24.61 -26.01 17.65
C ASN A 4 25.23 -26.48 16.32
N ARG A 5 24.93 -25.79 15.24
CA ARG A 5 25.68 -25.94 13.98
C ARG A 5 26.97 -25.19 14.17
N ASP A 6 28.02 -25.91 14.41
CA ASP A 6 29.37 -25.34 14.35
C ASP A 6 29.61 -24.87 12.91
N TYR A 7 29.46 -23.56 12.70
CA TYR A 7 29.78 -22.92 11.42
C TYR A 7 31.28 -23.06 11.20
N ARG A 8 31.67 -23.71 10.10
CA ARG A 8 33.06 -23.79 9.71
C ARG A 8 33.40 -22.52 8.91
N PRO A 9 34.65 -22.01 9.00
CA PRO A 9 35.09 -20.84 8.23
C PRO A 9 34.89 -20.99 6.72
N GLU A 10 34.91 -22.20 6.21
CA GLU A 10 34.68 -22.55 4.82
C GLU A 10 33.20 -22.39 4.37
N ASP A 11 32.24 -22.34 5.32
CA ASP A 11 30.85 -22.15 5.05
C ASP A 11 30.48 -20.64 4.90
N ILE A 12 31.42 -19.74 5.13
CA ILE A 12 31.26 -18.31 5.03
C ILE A 12 31.50 -17.87 3.58
N ALA A 13 30.43 -17.59 2.84
CA ALA A 13 30.54 -17.14 1.46
C ALA A 13 31.18 -15.75 1.30
N PHE A 14 31.23 -14.95 2.38
CA PHE A 14 31.83 -13.61 2.39
C PHE A 14 32.75 -13.44 3.59
N PRO A 15 34.03 -13.11 3.37
CA PRO A 15 35.03 -13.03 4.43
C PRO A 15 34.74 -11.94 5.47
N ASP A 16 33.98 -10.92 5.11
CA ASP A 16 33.60 -9.81 6.00
C ASP A 16 32.20 -10.02 6.67
N GLN A 17 31.64 -11.21 6.52
CA GLN A 17 30.32 -11.50 7.08
C GLN A 17 30.43 -11.76 8.59
N VAL A 18 29.66 -10.99 9.36
CA VAL A 18 29.48 -11.23 10.80
C VAL A 18 28.20 -12.04 11.02
N ILE A 19 28.36 -13.29 11.46
CA ILE A 19 27.25 -14.16 11.81
C ILE A 19 26.92 -13.96 13.30
N THR A 20 25.73 -13.44 13.59
CA THR A 20 25.23 -13.29 14.95
C THR A 20 24.17 -14.35 15.24
N GLU A 21 24.27 -15.00 16.40
CA GLU A 21 23.21 -15.89 16.86
C GLU A 21 21.98 -15.08 17.25
N SER A 22 20.85 -15.38 16.63
CA SER A 22 19.56 -14.80 17.01
C SER A 22 18.55 -15.91 17.31
N GLY A 23 17.88 -15.80 18.44
CA GLY A 23 16.81 -16.73 18.80
C GLY A 23 15.60 -16.53 17.88
N LEU A 24 15.22 -17.56 17.12
CA LEU A 24 14.13 -17.52 16.13
C LEU A 24 12.85 -16.91 16.70
N VAL A 25 12.44 -17.28 17.90
CA VAL A 25 11.19 -16.78 18.53
C VAL A 25 11.28 -15.26 18.73
N ARG A 26 12.40 -14.76 19.26
CA ARG A 26 12.59 -13.33 19.52
C ARG A 26 12.62 -12.54 18.22
N GLU A 27 13.25 -13.07 17.20
CA GLU A 27 13.31 -12.44 15.87
C GLU A 27 11.92 -12.35 15.25
N MET A 28 11.16 -13.45 15.31
CA MET A 28 9.78 -13.47 14.81
C MET A 28 8.87 -12.48 15.57
N GLU A 29 8.96 -12.41 16.91
CA GLU A 29 8.17 -11.47 17.70
C GLU A 29 8.50 -10.02 17.35
N THR A 30 9.78 -9.70 17.17
CA THR A 30 10.23 -8.35 16.84
C THR A 30 9.77 -7.98 15.43
N SER A 31 10.06 -8.83 14.45
CA SER A 31 9.68 -8.59 13.04
C SER A 31 8.16 -8.51 12.85
N TYR A 32 7.41 -9.36 13.57
CA TYR A 32 5.95 -9.30 13.50
C TYR A 32 5.40 -8.00 14.12
N ARG A 33 5.97 -7.55 15.24
CA ARG A 33 5.58 -6.28 15.87
C ARG A 33 5.86 -5.09 14.95
N GLU A 34 7.04 -5.05 14.36
CA GLU A 34 7.42 -4.00 13.40
C GLU A 34 6.50 -3.99 12.18
N TYR A 35 6.21 -5.16 11.63
CA TYR A 35 5.25 -5.30 10.53
C TYR A 35 3.85 -4.83 10.94
N ALA A 36 3.33 -5.27 12.07
CA ALA A 36 2.02 -4.87 12.57
C ALA A 36 1.94 -3.35 12.77
N MET A 37 2.96 -2.73 13.35
CA MET A 37 3.03 -1.28 13.54
C MET A 37 3.07 -0.54 12.20
N SER A 38 3.82 -1.03 11.23
CA SER A 38 3.88 -0.42 9.89
C SER A 38 2.52 -0.46 9.17
N VAL A 39 1.79 -1.57 9.31
CA VAL A 39 0.43 -1.72 8.76
C VAL A 39 -0.57 -0.79 9.47
N ILE A 40 -0.50 -0.71 10.79
CA ILE A 40 -1.40 0.15 11.57
C ILE A 40 -1.18 1.62 11.18
N VAL A 41 0.05 2.11 11.26
CA VAL A 41 0.37 3.53 11.02
C VAL A 41 0.31 3.89 9.54
N GLY A 42 0.89 3.05 8.68
CA GLY A 42 1.06 3.35 7.25
C GLY A 42 -0.11 2.96 6.36
N ARG A 43 -1.12 2.23 6.88
CA ARG A 43 -2.20 1.68 6.04
C ARG A 43 -3.59 1.76 6.65
N ALA A 44 -3.73 1.38 7.92
CA ALA A 44 -5.05 1.16 8.51
C ALA A 44 -5.68 2.42 9.09
N LEU A 45 -4.89 3.30 9.69
CA LEU A 45 -5.40 4.48 10.37
C LEU A 45 -5.65 5.64 9.40
N PRO A 46 -6.84 6.27 9.48
CA PRO A 46 -7.10 7.52 8.78
C PRO A 46 -6.36 8.68 9.46
N ASP A 47 -5.98 9.69 8.68
CA ASP A 47 -5.42 10.93 9.19
C ASP A 47 -6.49 11.71 9.98
N VAL A 48 -6.14 12.18 11.16
CA VAL A 48 -7.07 12.91 12.04
C VAL A 48 -7.58 14.24 11.43
N ARG A 49 -6.82 14.81 10.48
CA ARG A 49 -7.14 16.11 9.86
C ARG A 49 -8.21 16.01 8.79
N ASP A 50 -8.23 14.96 8.00
CA ASP A 50 -9.07 14.82 6.82
C ASP A 50 -9.77 13.46 6.70
N GLY A 51 -9.50 12.53 7.61
CA GLY A 51 -10.10 11.20 7.61
C GLY A 51 -9.61 10.28 6.48
N LEU A 52 -8.59 10.67 5.72
CA LEU A 52 -8.09 9.90 4.61
C LEU A 52 -7.07 8.86 5.07
N LYS A 53 -7.23 7.64 4.60
CA LYS A 53 -6.18 6.63 4.67
C LYS A 53 -5.13 6.90 3.59
N PRO A 54 -3.90 6.39 3.73
CA PRO A 54 -2.84 6.59 2.74
C PRO A 54 -3.23 6.21 1.31
N VAL A 55 -4.00 5.14 1.12
CA VAL A 55 -4.49 4.74 -0.21
C VAL A 55 -5.43 5.78 -0.83
N HIS A 56 -6.32 6.36 -0.03
CA HIS A 56 -7.24 7.39 -0.50
C HIS A 56 -6.48 8.64 -0.95
N ARG A 57 -5.48 9.05 -0.18
CA ARG A 57 -4.62 10.18 -0.51
C ARG A 57 -3.84 9.96 -1.80
N ARG A 58 -3.29 8.77 -2.02
CA ARG A 58 -2.59 8.41 -3.26
C ARG A 58 -3.51 8.45 -4.47
N ILE A 59 -4.74 7.97 -4.33
CA ILE A 59 -5.76 8.03 -5.38
C ILE A 59 -6.07 9.49 -5.74
N LEU A 60 -6.40 10.31 -4.75
CA LEU A 60 -6.74 11.71 -4.97
C LEU A 60 -5.58 12.50 -5.57
N TYR A 61 -4.36 12.21 -5.13
CA TYR A 61 -3.16 12.87 -5.65
C TYR A 61 -2.87 12.48 -7.10
N ALA A 62 -2.92 11.19 -7.44
CA ALA A 62 -2.76 10.73 -8.82
C ALA A 62 -3.81 11.36 -9.75
N MET A 63 -5.06 11.41 -9.30
CA MET A 63 -6.14 12.05 -10.05
C MET A 63 -5.89 13.55 -10.26
N TYR A 64 -5.37 14.23 -9.26
CA TYR A 64 -5.01 15.64 -9.35
C TYR A 64 -3.89 15.87 -10.38
N GLU A 65 -2.82 15.07 -10.33
CA GLU A 65 -1.71 15.16 -11.30
C GLU A 65 -2.17 14.89 -12.74
N ASP A 66 -3.04 13.93 -12.93
CA ASP A 66 -3.60 13.60 -14.25
C ASP A 66 -4.66 14.62 -14.70
N GLY A 67 -4.93 15.60 -13.86
CA GLY A 67 -5.89 16.65 -14.11
C GLY A 67 -7.32 16.13 -14.29
N LEU A 68 -7.68 15.07 -13.57
CA LEU A 68 -9.03 14.52 -13.54
C LEU A 68 -9.92 15.41 -12.67
N THR A 69 -10.47 16.44 -13.31
CA THR A 69 -11.36 17.40 -12.68
C THR A 69 -12.79 17.28 -13.23
N ARG A 70 -13.75 17.85 -12.50
CA ARG A 70 -15.16 17.83 -12.86
C ARG A 70 -15.46 18.33 -14.28
N ASP A 71 -14.65 19.26 -14.76
CA ASP A 71 -14.86 19.94 -16.05
C ASP A 71 -14.33 19.15 -17.25
N LYS A 72 -13.68 18.01 -17.00
CA LYS A 72 -13.09 17.17 -18.02
C LYS A 72 -13.92 15.93 -18.32
N PRO A 73 -13.75 15.34 -19.52
CA PRO A 73 -14.42 14.08 -19.86
C PRO A 73 -14.05 12.96 -18.91
N TYR A 74 -15.01 12.10 -18.63
CA TYR A 74 -14.81 10.93 -17.77
C TYR A 74 -13.72 10.00 -18.33
N ARG A 75 -12.90 9.47 -17.42
CA ARG A 75 -11.94 8.41 -17.71
C ARG A 75 -12.36 7.10 -17.06
N LYS A 76 -11.89 5.99 -17.63
CA LYS A 76 -12.10 4.67 -17.03
C LYS A 76 -11.39 4.56 -15.69
N CYS A 77 -12.03 3.99 -14.68
CA CYS A 77 -11.40 3.74 -13.37
C CYS A 77 -10.10 2.96 -13.47
N ALA A 78 -10.03 1.98 -14.39
CA ALA A 78 -8.82 1.21 -14.62
C ALA A 78 -7.59 2.08 -14.97
N THR A 79 -7.78 3.20 -15.66
CA THR A 79 -6.68 4.13 -15.96
C THR A 79 -6.17 4.78 -14.68
N ALA A 80 -7.06 5.35 -13.86
CA ALA A 80 -6.68 5.96 -12.60
C ALA A 80 -6.02 4.95 -11.63
N VAL A 81 -6.54 3.72 -11.57
CA VAL A 81 -5.94 2.64 -10.78
C VAL A 81 -4.54 2.30 -11.29
N GLY A 82 -4.35 2.19 -12.62
CA GLY A 82 -3.04 1.93 -13.22
C GLY A 82 -2.01 3.01 -12.89
N ASP A 83 -2.41 4.28 -12.92
CA ASP A 83 -1.54 5.41 -12.57
C ASP A 83 -1.14 5.40 -11.08
N VAL A 84 -2.07 5.05 -10.19
CA VAL A 84 -1.79 4.88 -8.76
C VAL A 84 -0.81 3.74 -8.52
N LEU A 85 -1.02 2.59 -9.16
CA LEU A 85 -0.16 1.41 -8.99
C LEU A 85 1.25 1.69 -9.53
N GLY A 86 1.35 2.30 -10.70
CA GLY A 86 2.63 2.55 -11.34
C GLY A 86 3.52 3.55 -10.60
N ARG A 87 2.91 4.52 -9.91
CA ARG A 87 3.66 5.61 -9.28
C ARG A 87 3.72 5.55 -7.75
N TYR A 88 2.65 5.09 -7.09
CA TYR A 88 2.51 5.33 -5.64
C TYR A 88 2.19 4.11 -4.78
N HIS A 89 1.69 3.03 -5.36
CA HIS A 89 1.16 1.92 -4.57
C HIS A 89 1.56 0.56 -5.14
N PRO A 90 2.73 0.01 -4.75
CA PRO A 90 3.24 -1.28 -5.25
C PRO A 90 2.52 -2.49 -4.62
N HIS A 91 1.19 -2.51 -4.66
CA HIS A 91 0.33 -3.58 -4.14
C HIS A 91 -0.72 -3.98 -5.19
N GLY A 92 -1.58 -4.94 -4.87
CA GLY A 92 -2.60 -5.43 -5.80
C GLY A 92 -3.62 -4.35 -6.22
N ASP A 93 -4.08 -4.44 -7.46
CA ASP A 93 -5.04 -3.53 -8.09
C ASP A 93 -6.43 -3.54 -7.44
N ALA A 94 -6.90 -4.71 -7.01
CA ALA A 94 -8.23 -4.87 -6.41
C ALA A 94 -8.44 -3.93 -5.21
N SER A 95 -7.44 -3.79 -4.34
CA SER A 95 -7.56 -2.93 -3.16
C SER A 95 -7.68 -1.44 -3.49
N VAL A 96 -6.97 -1.00 -4.53
CA VAL A 96 -7.02 0.39 -5.03
C VAL A 96 -8.35 0.64 -5.74
N TYR A 97 -8.80 -0.32 -6.54
CA TYR A 97 -10.09 -0.24 -7.24
C TYR A 97 -11.26 -0.13 -6.26
N ASP A 98 -11.30 -1.00 -5.25
CA ASP A 98 -12.34 -0.97 -4.22
C ASP A 98 -12.34 0.35 -3.42
N ALA A 99 -11.17 0.88 -3.11
CA ALA A 99 -11.05 2.17 -2.45
C ALA A 99 -11.58 3.31 -3.34
N LEU A 100 -11.26 3.30 -4.64
CA LEU A 100 -11.76 4.27 -5.61
C LEU A 100 -13.28 4.20 -5.74
N VAL A 101 -13.84 2.99 -5.84
CA VAL A 101 -15.30 2.78 -5.90
C VAL A 101 -16.01 3.34 -4.66
N ARG A 102 -15.43 3.14 -3.47
CA ARG A 102 -15.97 3.68 -2.22
C ARG A 102 -15.90 5.22 -2.17
N LEU A 103 -14.82 5.80 -2.68
CA LEU A 103 -14.69 7.26 -2.78
C LEU A 103 -15.70 7.88 -3.75
N GLY A 104 -16.16 7.13 -4.75
CA GLY A 104 -17.11 7.57 -5.74
C GLY A 104 -18.59 7.39 -5.37
N GLN A 105 -18.90 6.83 -4.21
CA GLN A 105 -20.27 6.66 -3.76
C GLN A 105 -20.90 7.98 -3.27
N ASP A 106 -22.24 8.01 -3.20
CA ASP A 106 -22.99 9.12 -2.64
C ASP A 106 -22.49 9.47 -1.23
N PHE A 107 -22.46 10.75 -0.90
CA PHE A 107 -21.92 11.28 0.36
C PHE A 107 -20.42 11.06 0.60
N SER A 108 -19.68 10.64 -0.42
CA SER A 108 -18.23 10.47 -0.37
C SER A 108 -17.49 11.67 -0.97
N HIS A 109 -16.16 11.70 -0.79
CA HIS A 109 -15.29 12.78 -1.24
C HIS A 109 -15.33 13.06 -2.74
N LEU A 110 -15.64 12.05 -3.56
CA LEU A 110 -15.65 12.15 -5.02
C LEU A 110 -17.06 12.21 -5.65
N CYS A 111 -18.09 12.17 -4.84
CA CYS A 111 -19.49 12.16 -5.29
C CYS A 111 -19.83 13.27 -6.30
N ASN A 112 -19.15 14.40 -6.22
CA ASN A 112 -19.36 15.53 -7.13
C ASN A 112 -18.12 15.93 -7.90
N ALA A 113 -17.03 15.17 -7.82
CA ALA A 113 -15.77 15.53 -8.46
C ALA A 113 -15.71 15.21 -9.96
N GLY A 114 -16.79 14.73 -10.55
CA GLY A 114 -16.87 14.41 -11.99
C GLY A 114 -15.92 13.27 -12.42
N VAL A 115 -15.34 12.64 -11.47
CA VAL A 115 -14.52 11.48 -11.73
C VAL A 115 -15.41 10.26 -11.69
N PHE A 116 -15.94 9.77 -12.69
CA PHE A 116 -16.84 8.89 -12.70
C PHE A 116 -16.76 7.71 -13.27
N MET A 117 -16.92 7.02 -12.52
CA MET A 117 -17.33 5.65 -12.54
C MET A 117 -18.40 5.36 -13.58
N HIS A 118 -18.07 5.45 -14.84
CA HIS A 118 -18.80 4.70 -15.83
C HIS A 118 -18.11 3.34 -16.02
N SER A 119 -18.07 2.53 -14.99
CA SER A 119 -18.13 1.12 -15.21
C SER A 119 -19.60 0.75 -15.31
N LYS A 120 -20.16 0.83 -16.47
CA LYS A 120 -21.14 -0.18 -16.83
C LYS A 120 -20.37 -1.50 -16.74
N LEU A 121 -20.38 -2.09 -15.58
CA LEU A 121 -20.26 -3.51 -15.44
C LEU A 121 -21.54 -4.08 -16.05
N VAL A 122 -21.46 -4.46 -17.29
CA VAL A 122 -22.29 -5.50 -17.88
C VAL A 122 -21.44 -6.75 -17.86
#